data_0aedbba5993e5639610d8951ecc08fb6
#
_entry.id   0aedbba5993e5639610d8951ecc08fb6
#
_cell.length_a   1.000
_cell.length_b   1.000
_cell.length_c   1.000
_cell.angle_alpha   90.00
_cell.angle_beta   90.00
_cell.angle_gamma   90.00
#
_symmetry.space_group_name_H-M   'P 1'
#
loop_
_entity.id
_entity.type
_entity.pdbx_description
1 polymer ?
#
loop_
_entity_poly.entity_id
_entity_poly.type
_entity_poly.pdbx_seq_one_letter_code
_entity_poly.pdbx_strand_id
1 'polypeptide(L)'
;EGEVLAKMDTRVLQEQRLEAIAQIKEAQSAVAAAQALLEQRQSETRAAQSLVNQRQAELDSVAKRHMRSRSLAQRGAISAQQLDDDRAAAESARAALESAKAQVSASKAAIEAARTNIIQAQTRVEAAQATERRIAADIDDSELKAPRDGRVQYRVAEPGEVLAAGGRVLNMVDLSDVYMTFFLPTEQAGTLKLGGEARLILDAAPDLRIPATISFVASVAQFTPKTVETSDERLKLMFRVKAR
;
A
#
# COMPACT_ATOMS: atom_id res chain seq x y z
N GLU A 1 11.84 24.77 -1.31
CA GLU A 1 10.87 23.67 -1.30
C GLU A 1 11.55 22.39 -0.83
N GLY A 2 10.89 21.54 -0.01
CA GLY A 2 11.46 20.28 0.52
C GLY A 2 12.44 20.41 1.68
N GLU A 3 12.85 21.60 2.08
CA GLU A 3 13.71 21.82 3.25
C GLU A 3 13.00 21.39 4.54
N VAL A 4 13.70 20.65 5.41
CA VAL A 4 13.15 20.21 6.71
C VAL A 4 13.11 21.39 7.67
N LEU A 5 11.94 21.79 8.09
CA LEU A 5 11.66 22.93 8.96
C LEU A 5 11.56 22.58 10.43
N ALA A 6 11.05 21.37 10.71
CA ALA A 6 10.94 20.83 12.05
C ALA A 6 10.94 19.32 12.00
N LYS A 7 11.31 18.67 13.13
CA LYS A 7 11.34 17.23 13.28
C LYS A 7 10.67 16.86 14.60
N MET A 8 9.73 15.92 14.55
CA MET A 8 9.07 15.36 15.73
C MET A 8 9.91 14.22 16.32
N ASP A 9 9.65 13.87 17.58
CA ASP A 9 10.26 12.70 18.22
C ASP A 9 9.67 11.42 17.62
N THR A 10 10.50 10.64 16.95
CA THR A 10 10.13 9.40 16.25
C THR A 10 10.59 8.14 16.96
N ARG A 11 11.15 8.21 18.19
CA ARG A 11 11.71 7.04 18.87
C ARG A 11 10.70 5.89 19.01
N VAL A 12 9.47 6.19 19.41
CA VAL A 12 8.42 5.18 19.53
C VAL A 12 8.06 4.58 18.19
N LEU A 13 7.97 5.39 17.14
CA LEU A 13 7.68 4.90 15.77
C LEU A 13 8.83 4.04 15.23
N GLN A 14 10.07 4.37 15.55
CA GLN A 14 11.23 3.57 15.17
C GLN A 14 11.21 2.18 15.83
N GLU A 15 10.88 2.11 17.12
CA GLU A 15 10.72 0.82 17.82
C GLU A 15 9.55 0.00 17.25
N GLN A 16 8.42 0.63 16.96
CA GLN A 16 7.29 -0.02 16.28
C GLN A 16 7.68 -0.53 14.88
N ARG A 17 8.52 0.20 14.15
CA ARG A 17 9.03 -0.26 12.86
C ARG A 17 9.92 -1.49 13.00
N LEU A 18 10.79 -1.52 14.01
CA LEU A 18 11.61 -2.70 14.31
C LEU A 18 10.76 -3.92 14.65
N GLU A 19 9.69 -3.73 15.43
CA GLU A 19 8.71 -4.79 15.72
C GLU A 19 8.03 -5.29 14.44
N ALA A 20 7.58 -4.38 13.57
CA ALA A 20 6.98 -4.76 12.29
C ALA A 20 7.96 -5.53 11.39
N ILE A 21 9.24 -5.18 11.38
CA ILE A 21 10.30 -5.92 10.66
C ILE A 21 10.46 -7.33 11.25
N ALA A 22 10.38 -7.49 12.56
CA ALA A 22 10.42 -8.81 13.20
C ALA A 22 9.21 -9.67 12.79
N GLN A 23 8.02 -9.08 12.74
CA GLN A 23 6.80 -9.75 12.25
C GLN A 23 6.90 -10.17 10.78
N ILE A 24 7.55 -9.38 9.92
CA ILE A 24 7.84 -9.77 8.52
C ILE A 24 8.72 -11.03 8.50
N LYS A 25 9.78 -11.08 9.31
CA LYS A 25 10.66 -12.26 9.39
C LYS A 25 9.94 -13.50 9.89
N GLU A 26 9.06 -13.35 10.89
CA GLU A 26 8.21 -14.44 11.37
C GLU A 26 7.31 -14.97 10.25
N ALA A 27 6.61 -14.08 9.54
CA ALA A 27 5.75 -14.46 8.43
C ALA A 27 6.54 -15.11 7.27
N GLN A 28 7.76 -14.66 6.97
CA GLN A 28 8.65 -15.29 5.99
C GLN A 28 9.06 -16.70 6.43
N SER A 29 9.32 -16.91 7.71
CA SER A 29 9.61 -18.24 8.25
C SER A 29 8.43 -19.20 8.10
N ALA A 30 7.18 -18.68 8.27
CA ALA A 30 5.97 -19.46 8.01
C ALA A 30 5.82 -19.85 6.52
N VAL A 31 6.23 -18.99 5.57
CA VAL A 31 6.29 -19.34 4.14
C VAL A 31 7.28 -20.46 3.90
N ALA A 32 8.49 -20.39 4.48
CA ALA A 32 9.48 -21.44 4.34
C ALA A 32 9.00 -22.80 4.90
N ALA A 33 8.32 -22.78 6.06
CA ALA A 33 7.70 -23.98 6.64
C ALA A 33 6.61 -24.57 5.74
N ALA A 34 5.75 -23.72 5.15
CA ALA A 34 4.72 -24.17 4.20
C ALA A 34 5.32 -24.74 2.91
N GLN A 35 6.44 -24.22 2.42
CA GLN A 35 7.19 -24.75 1.27
C GLN A 35 7.78 -26.13 1.58
N ALA A 36 8.38 -26.30 2.75
CA ALA A 36 8.92 -27.60 3.16
C ALA A 36 7.79 -28.66 3.28
N LEU A 37 6.61 -28.28 3.76
CA LEU A 37 5.45 -29.16 3.79
C LEU A 37 5.02 -29.56 2.37
N LEU A 38 5.01 -28.63 1.40
CA LEU A 38 4.70 -28.93 0.00
C LEU A 38 5.70 -29.98 -0.57
N GLU A 39 6.99 -29.82 -0.32
CA GLU A 39 8.01 -30.78 -0.77
C GLU A 39 7.81 -32.18 -0.16
N GLN A 40 7.45 -32.22 1.13
CA GLN A 40 7.08 -33.47 1.78
C GLN A 40 5.89 -34.14 1.06
N ARG A 41 4.79 -33.43 0.81
CA ARG A 41 3.59 -33.95 0.11
C ARG A 41 3.90 -34.41 -1.31
N GLN A 42 4.77 -33.72 -2.02
CA GLN A 42 5.24 -34.15 -3.34
C GLN A 42 6.03 -35.46 -3.27
N SER A 43 6.85 -35.65 -2.23
CA SER A 43 7.59 -36.88 -2.02
C SER A 43 6.67 -38.06 -1.67
N GLU A 44 5.66 -37.83 -0.83
CA GLU A 44 4.60 -38.81 -0.51
C GLU A 44 3.83 -39.22 -1.78
N THR A 45 3.51 -38.23 -2.65
CA THR A 45 2.82 -38.50 -3.92
C THR A 45 3.69 -39.36 -4.87
N ARG A 46 5.00 -39.07 -4.93
CA ARG A 46 5.93 -39.91 -5.73
C ARG A 46 6.00 -41.37 -5.21
N ALA A 47 5.99 -41.55 -3.89
CA ALA A 47 5.95 -42.87 -3.28
C ALA A 47 4.63 -43.61 -3.61
N ALA A 48 3.48 -42.91 -3.50
CA ALA A 48 2.18 -43.47 -3.89
C ALA A 48 2.13 -43.84 -5.37
N GLN A 49 2.73 -43.04 -6.27
CA GLN A 49 2.81 -43.32 -7.69
C GLN A 49 3.67 -44.56 -7.98
N SER A 50 4.77 -44.77 -7.23
CA SER A 50 5.57 -45.97 -7.33
C SER A 50 4.81 -47.22 -6.93
N LEU A 51 3.95 -47.13 -5.90
CA LEU A 51 3.06 -48.22 -5.51
C LEU A 51 2.03 -48.55 -6.63
N VAL A 52 1.48 -47.55 -7.32
CA VAL A 52 0.60 -47.79 -8.49
C VAL A 52 1.35 -48.55 -9.56
N ASN A 53 2.59 -48.20 -9.88
CA ASN A 53 3.40 -48.89 -10.88
C ASN A 53 3.66 -50.36 -10.47
N GLN A 54 3.93 -50.61 -9.17
CA GLN A 54 4.08 -51.96 -8.64
C GLN A 54 2.79 -52.78 -8.79
N ARG A 55 1.64 -52.23 -8.38
CA ARG A 55 0.33 -52.91 -8.49
C ARG A 55 -0.08 -53.12 -9.94
N GLN A 56 0.27 -52.22 -10.85
CA GLN A 56 0.03 -52.43 -12.27
C GLN A 56 0.84 -53.64 -12.82
N ALA A 57 2.12 -53.72 -12.47
CA ALA A 57 2.95 -54.87 -12.89
C ALA A 57 2.42 -56.21 -12.30
N GLU A 58 1.97 -56.19 -11.06
CA GLU A 58 1.32 -57.37 -10.42
C GLU A 58 0.07 -57.77 -11.18
N LEU A 59 -0.83 -56.81 -11.47
CA LEU A 59 -2.06 -57.05 -12.25
C LEU A 59 -1.72 -57.63 -13.63
N ASP A 60 -0.74 -57.06 -14.35
CA ASP A 60 -0.32 -57.54 -15.66
C ASP A 60 0.14 -58.99 -15.61
N SER A 61 0.87 -59.39 -14.56
CA SER A 61 1.36 -60.73 -14.35
C SER A 61 0.20 -61.74 -14.12
N VAL A 62 -0.72 -61.41 -13.16
CA VAL A 62 -1.87 -62.28 -12.83
C VAL A 62 -2.89 -62.31 -13.98
N ALA A 63 -3.11 -61.21 -14.69
CA ALA A 63 -4.01 -61.15 -15.84
C ALA A 63 -3.51 -62.07 -16.97
N LYS A 64 -2.19 -62.05 -17.27
CA LYS A 64 -1.59 -62.98 -18.23
C LYS A 64 -1.72 -64.43 -17.79
N ARG A 65 -1.60 -64.72 -16.50
CA ARG A 65 -1.79 -66.08 -15.97
C ARG A 65 -3.27 -66.51 -16.14
N HIS A 66 -4.23 -65.66 -15.74
CA HIS A 66 -5.66 -65.93 -15.93
C HIS A 66 -6.03 -66.19 -17.40
N MET A 67 -5.49 -65.37 -18.34
CA MET A 67 -5.73 -65.57 -19.78
C MET A 67 -5.20 -66.93 -20.26
N ARG A 68 -4.02 -67.36 -19.80
CA ARG A 68 -3.47 -68.71 -20.12
C ARG A 68 -4.36 -69.82 -19.53
N SER A 69 -4.74 -69.70 -18.27
CA SER A 69 -5.62 -70.67 -17.59
C SER A 69 -6.98 -70.79 -18.30
N ARG A 70 -7.54 -69.66 -18.73
CA ARG A 70 -8.78 -69.67 -19.54
C ARG A 70 -8.64 -70.46 -20.85
N SER A 71 -7.55 -70.28 -21.58
CA SER A 71 -7.26 -71.02 -22.80
C SER A 71 -7.03 -72.51 -22.55
N LEU A 72 -6.36 -72.90 -21.45
CA LEU A 72 -6.13 -74.31 -21.07
C LEU A 72 -7.44 -74.97 -20.60
N ALA A 73 -8.28 -74.29 -19.85
CA ALA A 73 -9.61 -74.81 -19.43
C ALA A 73 -10.50 -75.12 -20.64
N GLN A 74 -10.49 -74.28 -21.67
CA GLN A 74 -11.23 -74.52 -22.91
C GLN A 74 -10.79 -75.80 -23.64
N ARG A 75 -9.54 -76.24 -23.39
CA ARG A 75 -8.95 -77.49 -23.94
C ARG A 75 -9.06 -78.66 -22.99
N GLY A 76 -9.70 -78.49 -21.82
CA GLY A 76 -9.81 -79.51 -20.79
C GLY A 76 -8.51 -79.81 -20.05
N ALA A 77 -7.48 -78.93 -20.11
CA ALA A 77 -6.16 -79.20 -19.58
C ALA A 77 -5.96 -78.75 -18.12
N ILE A 78 -6.93 -78.04 -17.52
CA ILE A 78 -6.93 -77.60 -16.09
C ILE A 78 -8.31 -77.80 -15.49
N SER A 79 -8.39 -77.82 -14.12
CA SER A 79 -9.65 -77.88 -13.38
C SER A 79 -10.43 -76.54 -13.40
N ALA A 80 -11.76 -76.59 -13.24
CA ALA A 80 -12.57 -75.41 -13.08
C ALA A 80 -12.15 -74.57 -11.85
N GLN A 81 -11.80 -75.23 -10.75
CA GLN A 81 -11.29 -74.56 -9.55
C GLN A 81 -10.03 -73.74 -9.82
N GLN A 82 -9.06 -74.25 -10.56
CA GLN A 82 -7.84 -73.52 -10.92
C GLN A 82 -8.15 -72.26 -11.77
N LEU A 83 -9.12 -72.35 -12.69
CA LEU A 83 -9.57 -71.17 -13.46
C LEU A 83 -10.26 -70.12 -12.56
N ASP A 84 -11.08 -70.55 -11.62
CA ASP A 84 -11.77 -69.64 -10.69
C ASP A 84 -10.80 -68.99 -9.73
N ASP A 85 -9.76 -69.69 -9.24
CA ASP A 85 -8.70 -69.14 -8.40
C ASP A 85 -7.88 -68.09 -9.16
N ASP A 86 -7.47 -68.34 -10.39
CA ASP A 86 -6.74 -67.38 -11.22
C ASP A 86 -7.58 -66.14 -11.62
N ARG A 87 -8.89 -66.33 -11.79
CA ARG A 87 -9.84 -65.23 -11.99
C ARG A 87 -9.96 -64.36 -10.74
N ALA A 88 -10.14 -64.97 -9.57
CA ALA A 88 -10.25 -64.26 -8.30
C ALA A 88 -8.96 -63.49 -7.99
N ALA A 89 -7.77 -64.08 -8.30
CA ALA A 89 -6.50 -63.39 -8.15
C ALA A 89 -6.39 -62.16 -9.06
N ALA A 90 -6.85 -62.26 -10.32
CA ALA A 90 -6.85 -61.10 -11.24
C ALA A 90 -7.81 -59.97 -10.81
N GLU A 91 -9.01 -60.37 -10.32
CA GLU A 91 -9.99 -59.40 -9.78
C GLU A 91 -9.46 -58.70 -8.51
N SER A 92 -8.81 -59.44 -7.60
CA SER A 92 -8.17 -58.91 -6.41
C SER A 92 -7.01 -57.95 -6.74
N ALA A 93 -6.15 -58.29 -7.68
CA ALA A 93 -5.08 -57.41 -8.12
C ALA A 93 -5.58 -56.13 -8.79
N ARG A 94 -6.70 -56.23 -9.53
CA ARG A 94 -7.37 -55.07 -10.10
C ARG A 94 -7.90 -54.11 -9.02
N ALA A 95 -8.60 -54.66 -7.99
CA ALA A 95 -9.06 -53.87 -6.87
C ALA A 95 -7.92 -53.21 -6.11
N ALA A 96 -6.82 -53.90 -5.90
CA ALA A 96 -5.60 -53.35 -5.28
C ALA A 96 -4.98 -52.18 -6.09
N LEU A 97 -5.00 -52.29 -7.42
CA LEU A 97 -4.55 -51.21 -8.30
C LEU A 97 -5.45 -49.96 -8.17
N GLU A 98 -6.79 -50.15 -8.21
CA GLU A 98 -7.71 -49.05 -8.08
C GLU A 98 -7.61 -48.37 -6.71
N SER A 99 -7.40 -49.13 -5.64
CA SER A 99 -7.09 -48.57 -4.31
C SER A 99 -5.81 -47.72 -4.30
N ALA A 100 -4.74 -48.21 -4.94
CA ALA A 100 -3.48 -47.44 -5.06
C ALA A 100 -3.65 -46.15 -5.87
N LYS A 101 -4.45 -46.15 -6.96
CA LYS A 101 -4.78 -44.96 -7.73
C LYS A 101 -5.58 -43.95 -6.90
N ALA A 102 -6.56 -44.41 -6.10
CA ALA A 102 -7.30 -43.55 -5.19
C ALA A 102 -6.38 -42.86 -4.17
N GLN A 103 -5.35 -43.58 -3.66
CA GLN A 103 -4.34 -43.03 -2.76
C GLN A 103 -3.52 -41.91 -3.44
N VAL A 104 -3.14 -42.07 -4.72
CA VAL A 104 -2.48 -41.01 -5.50
C VAL A 104 -3.40 -39.79 -5.66
N SER A 105 -4.67 -40.00 -5.91
CA SER A 105 -5.64 -38.90 -6.00
C SER A 105 -5.75 -38.13 -4.68
N ALA A 106 -5.82 -38.84 -3.56
CA ALA A 106 -5.83 -38.21 -2.22
C ALA A 106 -4.55 -37.43 -1.93
N SER A 107 -3.37 -38.01 -2.28
CA SER A 107 -2.10 -37.29 -2.08
C SER A 107 -1.94 -36.07 -2.98
N LYS A 108 -2.50 -36.07 -4.20
CA LYS A 108 -2.58 -34.88 -5.06
C LYS A 108 -3.45 -33.78 -4.45
N ALA A 109 -4.59 -34.12 -3.87
CA ALA A 109 -5.42 -33.15 -3.15
C ALA A 109 -4.69 -32.55 -1.96
N ALA A 110 -3.86 -33.32 -1.25
CA ALA A 110 -3.02 -32.82 -0.17
C ALA A 110 -1.94 -31.84 -0.68
N ILE A 111 -1.41 -32.01 -1.89
CA ILE A 111 -0.52 -31.03 -2.53
C ILE A 111 -1.24 -29.70 -2.77
N GLU A 112 -2.47 -29.72 -3.28
CA GLU A 112 -3.22 -28.48 -3.51
C GLU A 112 -3.55 -27.75 -2.20
N ALA A 113 -3.87 -28.49 -1.14
CA ALA A 113 -4.02 -27.89 0.20
C ALA A 113 -2.72 -27.27 0.70
N ALA A 114 -1.57 -27.91 0.50
CA ALA A 114 -0.27 -27.34 0.87
C ALA A 114 0.07 -26.07 0.05
N ARG A 115 -0.27 -26.02 -1.23
CA ARG A 115 -0.15 -24.80 -2.07
C ARG A 115 -0.99 -23.65 -1.55
N THR A 116 -2.23 -23.94 -1.14
CA THR A 116 -3.09 -22.93 -0.53
C THR A 116 -2.50 -22.37 0.77
N ASN A 117 -1.87 -23.23 1.58
CA ASN A 117 -1.18 -22.79 2.80
C ASN A 117 -0.02 -21.83 2.48
N ILE A 118 0.73 -22.06 1.39
CA ILE A 118 1.79 -21.13 0.95
C ILE A 118 1.20 -19.77 0.59
N ILE A 119 0.10 -19.74 -0.17
CA ILE A 119 -0.58 -18.49 -0.53
C ILE A 119 -1.02 -17.73 0.72
N GLN A 120 -1.62 -18.43 1.69
CA GLN A 120 -2.02 -17.82 2.97
C GLN A 120 -0.82 -17.25 3.73
N ALA A 121 0.29 -17.97 3.78
CA ALA A 121 1.51 -17.48 4.42
C ALA A 121 2.09 -16.27 3.70
N GLN A 122 2.09 -16.24 2.37
CA GLN A 122 2.52 -15.09 1.56
C GLN A 122 1.65 -13.85 1.82
N THR A 123 0.32 -14.02 1.88
CA THR A 123 -0.60 -12.92 2.21
C THR A 123 -0.29 -12.32 3.59
N ARG A 124 0.13 -13.15 4.57
CA ARG A 124 0.56 -12.63 5.88
C ARG A 124 1.85 -11.80 5.78
N VAL A 125 2.80 -12.19 4.93
CA VAL A 125 4.00 -11.39 4.65
C VAL A 125 3.62 -10.04 4.06
N GLU A 126 2.71 -10.01 3.08
CA GLU A 126 2.24 -8.77 2.46
C GLU A 126 1.54 -7.84 3.48
N ALA A 127 0.71 -8.41 4.37
CA ALA A 127 0.05 -7.65 5.43
C ALA A 127 1.07 -7.05 6.43
N ALA A 128 2.07 -7.82 6.84
CA ALA A 128 3.14 -7.35 7.72
C ALA A 128 3.98 -6.24 7.05
N GLN A 129 4.30 -6.39 5.76
CA GLN A 129 4.99 -5.36 4.98
C GLN A 129 4.16 -4.09 4.82
N ALA A 130 2.83 -4.21 4.65
CA ALA A 130 1.95 -3.04 4.60
C ALA A 130 1.96 -2.27 5.93
N THR A 131 2.00 -2.99 7.05
CA THR A 131 2.13 -2.38 8.38
C THR A 131 3.46 -1.63 8.52
N GLU A 132 4.57 -2.23 8.12
CA GLU A 132 5.89 -1.58 8.15
C GLU A 132 5.91 -0.32 7.27
N ARG A 133 5.39 -0.39 6.03
CA ARG A 133 5.31 0.78 5.14
C ARG A 133 4.48 1.91 5.73
N ARG A 134 3.37 1.61 6.41
CA ARG A 134 2.57 2.63 7.10
C ARG A 134 3.39 3.33 8.18
N ILE A 135 4.08 2.57 9.03
CA ILE A 135 4.92 3.14 10.10
C ILE A 135 6.08 3.95 9.49
N ALA A 136 6.68 3.48 8.39
CA ALA A 136 7.72 4.22 7.69
C ALA A 136 7.20 5.56 7.13
N ALA A 137 5.98 5.60 6.61
CA ALA A 137 5.32 6.84 6.18
C ALA A 137 5.05 7.78 7.37
N ASP A 138 4.56 7.24 8.50
CA ASP A 138 4.34 8.03 9.73
C ASP A 138 5.66 8.66 10.24
N ILE A 139 6.79 7.96 10.06
CA ILE A 139 8.14 8.49 10.39
C ILE A 139 8.54 9.60 9.41
N ASP A 140 8.32 9.43 8.11
CA ASP A 140 8.63 10.47 7.10
C ASP A 140 7.76 11.71 7.29
N ASP A 141 6.47 11.53 7.60
CA ASP A 141 5.53 12.60 7.91
C ASP A 141 5.87 13.33 9.23
N SER A 142 6.70 12.72 10.09
CA SER A 142 7.24 13.35 11.29
C SER A 142 8.31 14.41 10.99
N GLU A 143 8.79 14.51 9.75
CA GLU A 143 9.63 15.60 9.26
C GLU A 143 8.76 16.63 8.53
N LEU A 144 8.55 17.77 9.18
CA LEU A 144 7.80 18.87 8.55
C LEU A 144 8.69 19.53 7.49
N LYS A 145 8.38 19.30 6.22
CA LYS A 145 9.10 19.86 5.06
C LYS A 145 8.36 21.08 4.50
N ALA A 146 9.11 22.03 3.95
CA ALA A 146 8.54 23.21 3.31
C ALA A 146 7.74 22.82 2.05
N PRO A 147 6.41 23.10 1.99
CA PRO A 147 5.58 22.70 0.85
C PRO A 147 5.84 23.54 -0.40
N ARG A 148 6.44 24.71 -0.24
CA ARG A 148 6.79 25.67 -1.31
C ARG A 148 7.95 26.53 -0.90
N ASP A 149 8.51 27.29 -1.84
CA ASP A 149 9.49 28.33 -1.55
C ASP A 149 8.83 29.47 -0.79
N GLY A 150 9.57 30.07 0.16
CA GLY A 150 9.07 31.13 1.00
C GLY A 150 10.00 31.43 2.17
N ARG A 151 9.60 32.34 3.02
CA ARG A 151 10.32 32.71 4.23
C ARG A 151 9.52 32.31 5.47
N VAL A 152 10.20 31.67 6.44
CA VAL A 152 9.64 31.51 7.78
C VAL A 152 9.52 32.90 8.42
N GLN A 153 8.31 33.31 8.72
CA GLN A 153 8.02 34.61 9.32
C GLN A 153 8.26 34.55 10.83
N TYR A 154 7.69 33.55 11.49
CA TYR A 154 7.91 33.31 12.91
C TYR A 154 7.66 31.83 13.24
N ARG A 155 8.30 31.39 14.29
CA ARG A 155 8.09 30.08 14.89
C ARG A 155 7.01 30.20 15.95
N VAL A 156 6.03 29.27 15.93
CA VAL A 156 4.92 29.22 16.87
C VAL A 156 5.25 28.29 18.03
N ALA A 157 5.85 27.14 17.70
CA ALA A 157 6.18 26.10 18.68
C ALA A 157 7.66 26.13 19.04
N GLU A 158 7.97 25.89 20.31
CA GLU A 158 9.33 25.79 20.79
C GLU A 158 9.86 24.34 20.81
N PRO A 159 11.19 24.13 20.68
CA PRO A 159 11.77 22.79 20.78
C PRO A 159 11.44 22.13 22.12
N GLY A 160 10.94 20.89 22.08
CA GLY A 160 10.51 20.14 23.25
C GLY A 160 9.05 20.38 23.66
N GLU A 161 8.32 21.23 22.96
CA GLU A 161 6.89 21.46 23.21
C GLU A 161 6.04 20.32 22.68
N VAL A 162 4.99 19.95 23.43
CA VAL A 162 4.01 18.96 23.01
C VAL A 162 2.84 19.65 22.33
N LEU A 163 2.65 19.37 21.05
CA LEU A 163 1.58 19.94 20.26
C LEU A 163 0.40 18.96 20.14
N ALA A 164 -0.81 19.51 20.20
CA ALA A 164 -2.00 18.75 19.82
C ALA A 164 -2.03 18.48 18.30
N ALA A 165 -2.77 17.45 17.87
CA ALA A 165 -2.97 17.16 16.47
C ALA A 165 -3.49 18.39 15.71
N GLY A 166 -2.82 18.77 14.61
CA GLY A 166 -3.11 20.00 13.87
C GLY A 166 -2.54 21.28 14.46
N GLY A 167 -1.71 21.19 15.51
CA GLY A 167 -1.01 22.33 16.11
C GLY A 167 -0.10 23.02 15.10
N ARG A 168 -0.02 24.35 15.17
CA ARG A 168 0.85 25.13 14.28
C ARG A 168 2.28 25.13 14.80
N VAL A 169 3.22 24.74 13.95
CA VAL A 169 4.66 24.72 14.28
C VAL A 169 5.31 26.04 13.92
N LEU A 170 5.04 26.55 12.71
CA LEU A 170 5.62 27.79 12.19
C LEU A 170 4.68 28.45 11.17
N ASN A 171 4.94 29.71 10.87
CA ASN A 171 4.24 30.45 9.82
C ASN A 171 5.22 30.76 8.69
N MET A 172 4.84 30.38 7.45
CA MET A 172 5.59 30.70 6.23
C MET A 172 4.83 31.71 5.37
N VAL A 173 5.55 32.57 4.71
CA VAL A 173 5.03 33.56 3.76
C VAL A 173 5.71 33.33 2.41
N ASP A 174 4.91 33.25 1.38
CA ASP A 174 5.36 33.27 0.00
C ASP A 174 5.67 34.73 -0.39
N LEU A 175 6.94 34.98 -0.75
CA LEU A 175 7.40 36.31 -1.17
C LEU A 175 7.37 36.49 -2.69
N SER A 176 7.02 35.48 -3.44
CA SER A 176 6.90 35.57 -4.91
C SER A 176 5.64 36.32 -5.35
N ASP A 177 4.62 36.32 -4.48
CA ASP A 177 3.35 37.00 -4.73
C ASP A 177 3.05 37.99 -3.60
N VAL A 178 3.41 39.23 -3.85
CA VAL A 178 3.18 40.34 -2.90
C VAL A 178 2.15 41.30 -3.47
N TYR A 179 1.30 41.82 -2.59
CA TYR A 179 0.35 42.86 -2.95
C TYR A 179 0.26 43.94 -1.87
N MET A 180 -0.01 45.13 -2.29
CA MET A 180 -0.29 46.25 -1.41
C MET A 180 -1.79 46.51 -1.34
N THR A 181 -2.32 46.66 -0.14
CA THR A 181 -3.71 47.08 0.07
C THR A 181 -3.76 48.54 0.48
N PHE A 182 -4.52 49.31 -0.22
CA PHE A 182 -4.74 50.70 0.08
C PHE A 182 -6.21 51.07 -0.08
N PHE A 183 -6.60 52.24 0.43
CA PHE A 183 -7.97 52.73 0.45
C PHE A 183 -8.07 54.06 -0.32
N LEU A 184 -9.01 54.10 -1.26
CA LEU A 184 -9.25 55.29 -2.06
C LEU A 184 -10.67 55.85 -1.86
N PRO A 185 -10.87 57.18 -1.87
CA PRO A 185 -12.17 57.80 -1.89
C PRO A 185 -12.98 57.39 -3.13
N THR A 186 -14.30 57.49 -3.05
CA THR A 186 -15.24 57.10 -4.11
C THR A 186 -14.87 57.69 -5.48
N GLU A 187 -14.51 58.98 -5.52
CA GLU A 187 -14.18 59.68 -6.77
C GLU A 187 -13.00 59.07 -7.49
N GLN A 188 -11.95 58.70 -6.73
CA GLN A 188 -10.73 58.10 -7.30
C GLN A 188 -10.91 56.61 -7.62
N ALA A 189 -11.62 55.89 -6.76
CA ALA A 189 -11.89 54.46 -6.96
C ALA A 189 -12.72 54.20 -8.23
N GLY A 190 -13.66 55.09 -8.58
CA GLY A 190 -14.48 54.99 -9.77
C GLY A 190 -13.76 55.16 -11.11
N THR A 191 -12.58 55.73 -11.10
CA THR A 191 -11.72 55.89 -12.31
C THR A 191 -10.80 54.73 -12.56
N LEU A 192 -10.62 53.81 -11.56
CA LEU A 192 -9.70 52.70 -11.67
C LEU A 192 -10.26 51.57 -12.52
N LYS A 193 -9.42 51.04 -13.38
CA LYS A 193 -9.70 49.82 -14.14
C LYS A 193 -8.93 48.61 -13.56
N LEU A 194 -9.57 47.46 -13.47
CA LEU A 194 -8.89 46.22 -13.15
C LEU A 194 -7.83 45.94 -14.23
N GLY A 195 -6.61 45.59 -13.81
CA GLY A 195 -5.44 45.42 -14.71
C GLY A 195 -4.75 46.76 -15.06
N GLY A 196 -5.21 47.90 -14.50
CA GLY A 196 -4.55 49.18 -14.70
C GLY A 196 -3.16 49.22 -14.06
N GLU A 197 -2.25 49.99 -14.68
CA GLU A 197 -0.89 50.16 -14.16
C GLU A 197 -0.93 51.07 -12.90
N ALA A 198 -0.16 50.64 -11.90
CA ALA A 198 0.08 51.43 -10.70
C ALA A 198 1.59 51.47 -10.43
N ARG A 199 2.02 52.47 -9.69
CA ARG A 199 3.42 52.58 -9.25
C ARG A 199 3.46 52.72 -7.74
N LEU A 200 4.09 51.80 -7.07
CA LEU A 200 4.28 51.84 -5.64
C LEU A 200 5.56 52.57 -5.32
N ILE A 201 5.47 53.56 -4.47
CA ILE A 201 6.62 54.33 -3.95
C ILE A 201 6.66 54.08 -2.44
N LEU A 202 7.73 53.52 -1.95
CA LEU A 202 7.93 53.23 -0.53
C LEU A 202 8.60 54.43 0.16
N ASP A 203 8.15 54.78 1.35
CA ASP A 203 8.74 55.87 2.12
C ASP A 203 10.24 55.64 2.46
N ALA A 204 10.61 54.35 2.61
CA ALA A 204 12.00 53.95 2.86
C ALA A 204 12.88 54.05 1.61
N ALA A 205 12.32 54.15 0.40
CA ALA A 205 13.06 54.22 -0.85
C ALA A 205 12.28 55.07 -1.89
N PRO A 206 12.23 56.39 -1.73
CA PRO A 206 11.38 57.27 -2.54
C PRO A 206 11.78 57.32 -4.01
N ASP A 207 13.01 57.01 -4.32
CA ASP A 207 13.53 56.96 -5.70
C ASP A 207 13.14 55.67 -6.45
N LEU A 208 12.75 54.62 -5.71
CA LEU A 208 12.41 53.31 -6.29
C LEU A 208 10.88 53.28 -6.64
N ARG A 209 10.60 53.25 -7.93
CA ARG A 209 9.23 53.06 -8.43
C ARG A 209 8.99 51.62 -8.79
N ILE A 210 8.25 50.92 -7.94
CA ILE A 210 7.90 49.51 -8.14
C ILE A 210 6.69 49.43 -9.07
N PRO A 211 6.80 48.83 -10.25
CA PRO A 211 5.63 48.65 -11.10
C PRO A 211 4.64 47.65 -10.47
N ALA A 212 3.37 47.94 -10.51
CA ALA A 212 2.31 47.13 -9.99
C ALA A 212 1.08 47.19 -10.89
N THR A 213 0.18 46.24 -10.79
CA THR A 213 -1.09 46.24 -11.49
C THR A 213 -2.25 46.14 -10.50
N ILE A 214 -3.33 46.83 -10.79
CA ILE A 214 -4.52 46.80 -9.94
C ILE A 214 -5.21 45.45 -10.13
N SER A 215 -5.14 44.62 -9.07
CA SER A 215 -5.68 43.26 -9.07
C SER A 215 -7.10 43.16 -8.49
N PHE A 216 -7.49 44.12 -7.68
CA PHE A 216 -8.80 44.12 -7.02
C PHE A 216 -9.27 45.52 -6.65
N VAL A 217 -10.54 45.78 -6.91
CA VAL A 217 -11.26 46.99 -6.42
C VAL A 217 -12.53 46.49 -5.74
N ALA A 218 -12.75 46.88 -4.49
CA ALA A 218 -13.93 46.47 -3.74
C ALA A 218 -15.20 47.07 -4.37
N SER A 219 -16.24 46.28 -4.51
CA SER A 219 -17.57 46.73 -5.00
C SER A 219 -18.41 47.42 -3.92
N VAL A 220 -18.02 47.30 -2.65
CA VAL A 220 -18.70 47.89 -1.49
C VAL A 220 -17.73 48.79 -0.76
N ALA A 221 -18.18 50.02 -0.50
CA ALA A 221 -17.44 50.98 0.30
C ALA A 221 -17.40 50.54 1.76
N GLN A 222 -16.30 50.83 2.43
CA GLN A 222 -16.08 50.59 3.85
C GLN A 222 -15.77 51.93 4.53
N PHE A 223 -16.11 52.06 5.80
CA PHE A 223 -15.63 53.19 6.60
C PHE A 223 -14.09 53.02 6.79
N THR A 224 -13.41 54.15 6.86
CA THR A 224 -11.93 54.16 7.09
C THR A 224 -11.58 53.31 8.32
N PRO A 225 -10.56 52.46 8.25
CA PRO A 225 -10.08 51.72 9.42
C PRO A 225 -9.70 52.66 10.57
N LYS A 226 -9.88 52.20 11.82
CA LYS A 226 -9.65 52.97 13.06
C LYS A 226 -8.23 53.56 13.24
N THR A 227 -7.32 53.28 12.35
CA THR A 227 -5.91 53.70 12.35
C THR A 227 -5.70 55.10 11.73
N VAL A 228 -6.75 55.79 11.24
CA VAL A 228 -6.63 57.12 10.66
C VAL A 228 -6.80 58.18 11.74
N GLU A 229 -5.92 59.17 11.77
CA GLU A 229 -5.72 60.10 12.89
C GLU A 229 -6.75 61.22 12.98
N THR A 230 -7.47 61.56 11.90
CA THR A 230 -8.42 62.68 11.89
C THR A 230 -9.87 62.22 11.88
N SER A 231 -10.74 62.93 12.62
CA SER A 231 -12.20 62.61 12.74
C SER A 231 -12.95 62.79 11.42
N ASP A 232 -12.56 63.73 10.57
CA ASP A 232 -13.21 64.02 9.29
C ASP A 232 -12.91 62.97 8.22
N GLU A 233 -11.77 62.29 8.29
CA GLU A 233 -11.39 61.21 7.38
C GLU A 233 -12.07 59.89 7.75
N ARG A 234 -12.46 59.70 9.03
CA ARG A 234 -13.16 58.49 9.50
C ARG A 234 -14.57 58.35 8.97
N LEU A 235 -15.17 59.43 8.53
CA LEU A 235 -16.55 59.46 8.03
C LEU A 235 -16.64 59.28 6.50
N LYS A 236 -15.53 59.31 5.79
CA LYS A 236 -15.51 59.14 4.33
C LYS A 236 -15.60 57.65 3.93
N LEU A 237 -16.49 57.39 2.99
CA LEU A 237 -16.58 56.08 2.37
C LEU A 237 -15.35 55.80 1.48
N MET A 238 -14.63 54.75 1.78
CA MET A 238 -13.42 54.37 1.08
C MET A 238 -13.58 52.97 0.42
N PHE A 239 -13.01 52.83 -0.75
CA PHE A 239 -12.95 51.55 -1.44
C PHE A 239 -11.57 50.89 -1.26
N ARG A 240 -11.57 49.63 -0.86
CA ARG A 240 -10.34 48.85 -0.74
C ARG A 240 -9.87 48.44 -2.11
N VAL A 241 -8.63 48.78 -2.41
CA VAL A 241 -7.93 48.43 -3.68
C VAL A 241 -6.71 47.59 -3.35
N LYS A 242 -6.40 46.60 -4.20
CA LYS A 242 -5.14 45.85 -4.13
C LYS A 242 -4.37 46.05 -5.42
N ALA A 243 -3.10 46.34 -5.28
CA ALA A 243 -2.13 46.36 -6.37
C ALA A 243 -1.10 45.23 -6.14
N ARG A 244 -0.79 44.45 -7.17
CA ARG A 244 0.11 43.30 -7.19
C ARG A 244 1.33 43.64 -8.01
#